data_1645891eaa1b3cdeeb6ba458742b2b57
#
_entry.id   1645891eaa1b3cdeeb6ba458742b2b57
#
_cell.length_a   1.000
_cell.length_b   1.000
_cell.length_c   1.000
_cell.angle_alpha   90.00
_cell.angle_beta   90.00
_cell.angle_gamma   90.00
#
_symmetry.space_group_name_H-M   'P 1'
#
loop_
_entity.id
_entity.type
_entity.pdbx_description
1 polymer ?
#
loop_
_entity_poly.entity_id
_entity_poly.type
_entity_poly.pdbx_seq_one_letter_code
_entity_poly.pdbx_strand_id
1 'polypeptide(L)'
;HGGVVIGSEISGGCNNVFVENCKMDSPNLDRILRIKTNSCRGGVIENIYMRNVEVGQCAEAVLKINLDYEPKEIGRRGFYPTVRNVYMENVTCQKSKYGIMVVAFDSLTNVYNINLKDCKFDGVYDKPVYIKGKTRDMNYDNLFINGSLILAEAPFKNYSEWMVHSEMQRNPDPCMIDFAKKPKWGYVVGIELESMLDTYLAYKDESIIDYLKQYPAKMIDEKGNITGYKYEDFNLDNTRPARYILRMNNLFPEKKNEKALKTLFKQLEKQPRT
;
A
#
# COMPACT_ATOMS: atom_id res chain seq x y z
N HIS A 1 -14.87 22.64 21.80
CA HIS A 1 -13.68 23.19 21.17
C HIS A 1 -12.67 22.06 20.89
N GLY A 2 -11.78 22.23 19.88
CA GLY A 2 -10.76 21.22 19.55
C GLY A 2 -9.52 21.34 20.43
N GLY A 3 -8.75 20.26 20.54
CA GLY A 3 -7.43 20.25 21.15
C GLY A 3 -6.46 21.08 20.32
N VAL A 4 -6.14 20.59 19.11
CA VAL A 4 -5.35 21.31 18.12
C VAL A 4 -6.21 21.51 16.87
N VAL A 5 -6.39 22.75 16.45
CA VAL A 5 -7.25 23.11 15.31
C VAL A 5 -6.46 23.94 14.30
N ILE A 6 -6.40 23.43 13.08
CA ILE A 6 -5.78 24.10 11.93
C ILE A 6 -6.90 24.49 10.95
N GLY A 7 -7.05 25.79 10.72
CA GLY A 7 -8.10 26.34 9.85
C GLY A 7 -9.29 26.92 10.61
N SER A 8 -10.28 27.46 9.89
CA SER A 8 -10.61 27.34 8.46
C SER A 8 -9.92 28.37 7.55
N GLU A 9 -9.67 29.59 8.03
CA GLU A 9 -9.06 30.71 7.28
C GLU A 9 -7.56 30.48 7.07
N ILE A 10 -7.21 29.60 6.13
CA ILE A 10 -5.85 29.08 5.97
C ILE A 10 -5.42 29.10 4.48
N SER A 11 -5.79 30.13 3.77
CA SER A 11 -5.52 30.26 2.33
C SER A 11 -4.03 30.21 1.97
N GLY A 12 -3.16 30.68 2.85
CA GLY A 12 -1.69 30.62 2.68
C GLY A 12 -1.08 29.24 3.00
N GLY A 13 -1.89 28.28 3.49
CA GLY A 13 -1.39 27.01 3.97
C GLY A 13 -0.87 27.05 5.41
N CYS A 14 -0.39 25.90 5.90
CA CYS A 14 0.21 25.73 7.22
C CYS A 14 1.20 24.58 7.18
N ASN A 15 2.38 24.76 7.72
CA ASN A 15 3.37 23.70 7.72
C ASN A 15 4.21 23.68 9.01
N ASN A 16 4.84 22.54 9.26
CA ASN A 16 5.77 22.34 10.37
C ASN A 16 5.14 22.64 11.75
N VAL A 17 3.97 22.02 12.01
CA VAL A 17 3.28 22.11 13.32
C VAL A 17 3.67 20.91 14.17
N PHE A 18 4.13 21.15 15.38
CA PHE A 18 4.52 20.13 16.34
C PHE A 18 3.67 20.21 17.59
N VAL A 19 3.09 19.08 17.99
CA VAL A 19 2.30 18.89 19.21
C VAL A 19 2.91 17.71 19.94
N GLU A 20 3.58 17.95 21.04
CA GLU A 20 4.38 16.90 21.69
C GLU A 20 4.20 16.90 23.20
N ASN A 21 4.16 15.69 23.78
CA ASN A 21 4.15 15.49 25.24
C ASN A 21 3.00 16.21 25.93
N CYS A 22 1.77 16.08 25.40
CA CYS A 22 0.59 16.77 25.88
C CYS A 22 -0.40 15.81 26.54
N LYS A 23 -1.13 16.31 27.53
CA LYS A 23 -2.32 15.66 28.07
C LYS A 23 -3.56 16.51 27.78
N MET A 24 -4.59 15.88 27.22
CA MET A 24 -5.85 16.53 26.86
C MET A 24 -7.01 15.84 27.59
N ASP A 25 -7.46 16.43 28.68
CA ASP A 25 -8.46 15.82 29.57
C ASP A 25 -9.63 16.77 29.86
N SER A 26 -9.97 17.65 28.93
CA SER A 26 -11.11 18.54 29.05
C SER A 26 -12.43 17.81 28.82
N PRO A 27 -13.46 17.97 29.67
CA PRO A 27 -14.74 17.28 29.47
C PRO A 27 -15.50 17.74 28.22
N ASN A 28 -15.19 18.93 27.70
CA ASN A 28 -15.86 19.53 26.54
C ASN A 28 -14.98 19.54 25.28
N LEU A 29 -14.05 18.61 25.16
CA LEU A 29 -13.17 18.49 23.99
C LEU A 29 -13.94 17.86 22.82
N ASP A 30 -13.99 18.55 21.69
CA ASP A 30 -14.69 18.03 20.50
C ASP A 30 -13.85 17.06 19.67
N ARG A 31 -12.63 17.47 19.33
CA ARG A 31 -11.68 16.76 18.46
C ARG A 31 -10.27 16.99 18.97
N ILE A 32 -9.40 16.04 18.71
CA ILE A 32 -8.02 16.12 19.18
C ILE A 32 -7.15 16.86 18.18
N LEU A 33 -6.92 16.27 17.00
CA LEU A 33 -6.30 16.95 15.86
C LEU A 33 -7.37 17.21 14.81
N ARG A 34 -7.64 18.49 14.57
CA ARG A 34 -8.65 18.93 13.61
C ARG A 34 -8.03 19.79 12.52
N ILE A 35 -8.12 19.35 11.27
CA ILE A 35 -7.80 20.13 10.09
C ILE A 35 -9.11 20.42 9.36
N LYS A 36 -9.46 21.70 9.15
CA LYS A 36 -10.71 22.10 8.51
C LYS A 36 -10.47 23.23 7.53
N THR A 37 -10.98 23.09 6.31
CA THR A 37 -10.90 24.10 5.25
C THR A 37 -11.90 23.77 4.16
N ASN A 38 -11.92 24.54 3.06
CA ASN A 38 -12.81 24.29 1.92
C ASN A 38 -12.23 24.87 0.62
N SER A 39 -12.96 24.72 -0.48
CA SER A 39 -12.52 25.12 -1.81
C SER A 39 -12.56 26.64 -2.05
N CYS A 40 -12.95 27.46 -1.09
CA CYS A 40 -12.78 28.92 -1.15
C CYS A 40 -11.39 29.36 -0.70
N ARG A 41 -10.68 28.51 0.04
CA ARG A 41 -9.44 28.86 0.73
C ARG A 41 -8.18 28.42 0.01
N GLY A 42 -8.13 27.18 -0.51
CA GLY A 42 -6.91 26.61 -1.08
C GLY A 42 -5.82 26.33 -0.03
N GLY A 43 -4.58 26.47 -0.45
CA GLY A 43 -3.40 26.30 0.40
C GLY A 43 -2.97 24.85 0.59
N VAL A 44 -1.78 24.67 1.16
CA VAL A 44 -1.22 23.35 1.51
C VAL A 44 -1.03 23.30 3.02
N ILE A 45 -1.59 22.26 3.63
CA ILE A 45 -1.44 21.97 5.05
C ILE A 45 -0.60 20.69 5.14
N GLU A 46 0.60 20.80 5.66
CA GLU A 46 1.58 19.72 5.61
C GLU A 46 2.55 19.70 6.78
N ASN A 47 3.21 18.55 6.96
CA ASN A 47 4.22 18.36 7.99
C ASN A 47 3.66 18.68 9.39
N ILE A 48 2.55 18.02 9.72
CA ILE A 48 1.88 18.14 11.01
C ILE A 48 2.23 16.92 11.86
N TYR A 49 2.80 17.15 13.02
CA TYR A 49 3.30 16.11 13.91
C TYR A 49 2.60 16.18 15.26
N MET A 50 2.00 15.06 15.68
CA MET A 50 1.43 14.89 17.02
C MET A 50 2.06 13.65 17.67
N ARG A 51 2.79 13.84 18.79
CA ARG A 51 3.57 12.75 19.41
C ARG A 51 3.38 12.74 20.93
N ASN A 52 3.30 11.53 21.49
CA ASN A 52 3.21 11.34 22.95
C ASN A 52 2.05 12.15 23.55
N VAL A 53 0.83 11.93 23.07
CA VAL A 53 -0.35 12.66 23.52
C VAL A 53 -1.36 11.71 24.17
N GLU A 54 -1.70 11.98 25.41
CA GLU A 54 -2.72 11.26 26.16
C GLU A 54 -4.04 12.04 26.14
N VAL A 55 -5.13 11.36 25.75
CA VAL A 55 -6.46 11.96 25.68
C VAL A 55 -7.44 11.16 26.52
N GLY A 56 -8.15 11.83 27.43
CA GLY A 56 -9.23 11.22 28.20
C GLY A 56 -10.46 10.96 27.32
N GLN A 57 -10.98 12.01 26.70
CA GLN A 57 -12.15 11.88 25.82
C GLN A 57 -12.26 13.02 24.81
N CYS A 58 -12.98 12.75 23.69
CA CYS A 58 -13.46 13.79 22.79
C CYS A 58 -14.84 13.43 22.21
N ALA A 59 -15.62 14.44 21.88
CA ALA A 59 -17.01 14.25 21.47
C ALA A 59 -17.14 13.68 20.05
N GLU A 60 -16.18 13.98 19.15
CA GLU A 60 -16.30 13.56 17.75
C GLU A 60 -15.16 12.65 17.30
N ALA A 61 -13.96 13.14 17.04
CA ALA A 61 -12.89 12.32 16.43
C ALA A 61 -11.52 12.63 17.03
N VAL A 62 -10.66 11.59 17.08
CA VAL A 62 -9.26 11.78 17.47
C VAL A 62 -8.51 12.48 16.33
N LEU A 63 -8.60 11.99 15.11
CA LEU A 63 -8.15 12.71 13.91
C LEU A 63 -9.35 13.11 13.05
N LYS A 64 -9.50 14.41 12.78
CA LYS A 64 -10.50 14.92 11.83
C LYS A 64 -9.85 15.78 10.75
N ILE A 65 -10.00 15.38 9.50
CA ILE A 65 -9.67 16.17 8.33
C ILE A 65 -10.97 16.44 7.56
N ASN A 66 -11.30 17.72 7.32
CA ASN A 66 -12.52 18.10 6.63
C ASN A 66 -12.23 19.20 5.59
N LEU A 67 -12.25 18.83 4.30
CA LEU A 67 -12.07 19.74 3.17
C LEU A 67 -13.41 20.30 2.64
N ASP A 68 -14.52 19.88 3.19
CA ASP A 68 -15.87 20.41 2.90
C ASP A 68 -16.44 21.14 4.13
N TYR A 69 -15.59 21.93 4.80
CA TYR A 69 -16.00 22.71 5.97
C TYR A 69 -16.77 23.96 5.53
N GLU A 70 -17.93 24.22 6.15
CA GLU A 70 -18.83 25.31 5.79
C GLU A 70 -19.16 25.33 4.27
N PRO A 71 -19.83 24.30 3.74
CA PRO A 71 -20.08 24.17 2.30
C PRO A 71 -20.93 25.31 1.72
N LYS A 72 -21.63 26.09 2.58
CA LYS A 72 -22.43 27.26 2.21
C LYS A 72 -21.65 28.58 2.32
N GLU A 73 -20.37 28.57 2.66
CA GLU A 73 -19.56 29.77 2.72
C GLU A 73 -19.62 30.54 1.41
N ILE A 74 -19.87 31.85 1.48
CA ILE A 74 -19.93 32.75 0.33
C ILE A 74 -18.50 33.10 -0.10
N GLY A 75 -18.16 32.82 -1.34
CA GLY A 75 -16.85 33.10 -1.91
C GLY A 75 -16.61 32.39 -3.22
N ARG A 76 -15.56 32.80 -3.92
CA ARG A 76 -15.12 32.13 -5.14
C ARG A 76 -14.55 30.75 -4.78
N ARG A 77 -15.07 29.71 -5.40
CA ARG A 77 -14.59 28.33 -5.25
C ARG A 77 -13.61 27.92 -6.36
N GLY A 78 -13.01 26.74 -6.21
CA GLY A 78 -12.04 26.21 -7.17
C GLY A 78 -10.59 26.27 -6.66
N PHE A 79 -10.39 26.76 -5.44
CA PHE A 79 -9.10 26.72 -4.75
C PHE A 79 -9.06 25.48 -3.87
N TYR A 80 -8.62 24.35 -4.40
CA TYR A 80 -8.66 23.07 -3.70
C TYR A 80 -7.49 22.94 -2.74
N PRO A 81 -7.73 22.94 -1.41
CA PRO A 81 -6.68 22.73 -0.42
C PRO A 81 -6.11 21.32 -0.49
N THR A 82 -4.86 21.18 -0.10
CA THR A 82 -4.19 19.88 0.05
C THR A 82 -3.79 19.67 1.51
N VAL A 83 -4.05 18.48 2.04
CA VAL A 83 -3.58 18.02 3.35
C VAL A 83 -2.68 16.81 3.14
N ARG A 84 -1.43 16.88 3.59
CA ARG A 84 -0.46 15.80 3.44
C ARG A 84 0.57 15.77 4.57
N ASN A 85 1.29 14.66 4.68
CA ASN A 85 2.36 14.52 5.65
C ASN A 85 1.88 14.82 7.08
N VAL A 86 0.80 14.15 7.50
CA VAL A 86 0.29 14.21 8.87
C VAL A 86 0.77 12.97 9.61
N TYR A 87 1.37 13.15 10.76
CA TYR A 87 1.96 12.09 11.56
C TYR A 87 1.41 12.14 12.98
N MET A 88 0.79 11.05 13.41
CA MET A 88 0.39 10.81 14.81
C MET A 88 1.18 9.61 15.33
N GLU A 89 1.95 9.80 16.39
CA GLU A 89 2.78 8.75 16.97
C GLU A 89 2.58 8.69 18.49
N ASN A 90 2.34 7.48 19.01
CA ASN A 90 2.11 7.26 20.43
C ASN A 90 1.01 8.17 20.99
N VAL A 91 -0.19 8.12 20.35
CA VAL A 91 -1.38 8.89 20.77
C VAL A 91 -2.42 7.92 21.32
N THR A 92 -2.93 8.21 22.50
CA THR A 92 -3.98 7.41 23.13
C THR A 92 -5.25 8.23 23.35
N CYS A 93 -6.43 7.60 23.21
CA CYS A 93 -7.72 8.20 23.52
C CYS A 93 -8.63 7.16 24.16
N GLN A 94 -9.31 7.51 25.27
CA GLN A 94 -10.16 6.57 26.00
C GLN A 94 -11.62 6.58 25.54
N LYS A 95 -12.08 7.67 24.87
CA LYS A 95 -13.45 7.75 24.36
C LYS A 95 -13.57 8.78 23.24
N SER A 96 -14.20 8.36 22.12
CA SER A 96 -14.55 9.24 21.01
C SER A 96 -15.70 8.66 20.20
N LYS A 97 -16.31 9.46 19.32
CA LYS A 97 -17.30 8.96 18.37
C LYS A 97 -16.61 8.22 17.21
N TYR A 98 -15.57 8.81 16.65
CA TYR A 98 -14.73 8.23 15.59
C TYR A 98 -13.26 8.19 16.03
N GLY A 99 -12.53 7.16 15.64
CA GLY A 99 -11.08 7.17 15.73
C GLY A 99 -10.50 8.15 14.69
N ILE A 100 -10.80 7.91 13.43
CA ILE A 100 -10.38 8.72 12.28
C ILE A 100 -11.61 9.13 11.49
N MET A 101 -11.70 10.41 11.13
CA MET A 101 -12.75 10.95 10.27
C MET A 101 -12.15 11.85 9.20
N VAL A 102 -12.29 11.46 7.93
CA VAL A 102 -11.81 12.23 6.77
C VAL A 102 -12.98 12.54 5.84
N VAL A 103 -13.12 13.80 5.48
CA VAL A 103 -14.02 14.29 4.42
C VAL A 103 -13.16 15.01 3.39
N ALA A 104 -12.84 14.28 2.33
CA ALA A 104 -12.04 14.73 1.19
C ALA A 104 -12.94 15.01 -0.03
N PHE A 105 -12.36 15.47 -1.13
CA PHE A 105 -13.06 15.65 -2.39
C PHE A 105 -13.25 14.32 -3.15
N ASP A 106 -14.38 14.17 -3.85
CA ASP A 106 -14.66 12.98 -4.64
C ASP A 106 -13.87 12.94 -5.97
N SER A 107 -13.53 14.12 -6.50
CA SER A 107 -12.87 14.25 -7.80
C SER A 107 -11.35 14.35 -7.75
N LEU A 108 -10.78 14.71 -6.58
CA LEU A 108 -9.35 15.00 -6.41
C LEU A 108 -8.78 14.27 -5.20
N THR A 109 -7.58 13.76 -5.32
CA THR A 109 -6.85 13.13 -4.20
C THR A 109 -6.00 14.17 -3.48
N ASN A 110 -6.64 14.97 -2.63
CA ASN A 110 -6.03 16.10 -1.92
C ASN A 110 -5.68 15.78 -0.45
N VAL A 111 -6.01 14.57 0.04
CA VAL A 111 -5.62 14.08 1.37
C VAL A 111 -4.76 12.84 1.16
N TYR A 112 -3.49 12.91 1.54
CA TYR A 112 -2.57 11.79 1.37
C TYR A 112 -1.37 11.84 2.30
N ASN A 113 -0.71 10.69 2.46
CA ASN A 113 0.41 10.48 3.37
C ASN A 113 0.03 10.86 4.81
N ILE A 114 -1.01 10.18 5.31
CA ILE A 114 -1.52 10.30 6.67
C ILE A 114 -1.04 9.07 7.45
N ASN A 115 -0.25 9.30 8.48
CA ASN A 115 0.48 8.24 9.17
C ASN A 115 0.08 8.20 10.64
N LEU A 116 -0.42 7.06 11.10
CA LEU A 116 -0.70 6.80 12.51
C LEU A 116 0.16 5.60 12.95
N LYS A 117 1.04 5.84 13.92
CA LYS A 117 1.96 4.83 14.42
C LYS A 117 1.83 4.69 15.93
N ASP A 118 1.81 3.44 16.43
CA ASP A 118 1.73 3.12 17.85
C ASP A 118 0.58 3.84 18.57
N CYS A 119 -0.58 3.96 17.91
CA CYS A 119 -1.74 4.67 18.43
C CYS A 119 -2.80 3.70 18.97
N LYS A 120 -3.48 4.12 20.06
CA LYS A 120 -4.54 3.33 20.65
C LYS A 120 -5.75 4.19 21.01
N PHE A 121 -6.89 3.89 20.38
CA PHE A 121 -8.16 4.60 20.60
C PHE A 121 -9.20 3.62 21.14
N ASP A 122 -9.54 3.74 22.40
CA ASP A 122 -10.56 2.93 23.05
C ASP A 122 -11.90 3.69 23.13
N GLY A 123 -12.98 2.98 23.43
CA GLY A 123 -14.31 3.58 23.61
C GLY A 123 -14.83 4.34 22.38
N VAL A 124 -14.41 3.95 21.17
CA VAL A 124 -14.96 4.48 19.92
C VAL A 124 -16.32 3.84 19.68
N TYR A 125 -17.39 4.67 19.65
CA TYR A 125 -18.76 4.16 19.74
C TYR A 125 -19.58 4.25 18.44
N ASP A 126 -19.04 4.84 17.35
CA ASP A 126 -19.69 4.84 16.02
C ASP A 126 -18.79 4.07 15.03
N LYS A 127 -17.89 4.73 14.32
CA LYS A 127 -16.99 4.08 13.34
C LYS A 127 -15.53 4.25 13.74
N PRO A 128 -14.76 3.14 13.75
CA PRO A 128 -13.31 3.23 13.94
C PRO A 128 -12.66 4.18 12.95
N VAL A 129 -12.97 4.00 11.65
CA VAL A 129 -12.50 4.83 10.54
C VAL A 129 -13.67 5.21 9.66
N TYR A 130 -13.81 6.51 9.36
CA TYR A 130 -14.79 7.05 8.43
C TYR A 130 -14.07 7.91 7.39
N ILE A 131 -14.10 7.50 6.14
CA ILE A 131 -13.52 8.24 5.01
C ILE A 131 -14.60 8.48 3.98
N LYS A 132 -14.78 9.74 3.58
CA LYS A 132 -15.60 10.18 2.46
C LYS A 132 -14.70 10.91 1.47
N GLY A 133 -14.84 10.60 0.18
CA GLY A 133 -14.01 11.16 -0.89
C GLY A 133 -12.72 10.39 -1.12
N LYS A 134 -11.84 10.91 -1.98
CA LYS A 134 -10.61 10.23 -2.39
C LYS A 134 -9.45 10.59 -1.48
N THR A 135 -8.84 9.54 -0.92
CA THR A 135 -7.59 9.62 -0.15
C THR A 135 -6.58 8.63 -0.72
N ARG A 136 -5.32 8.78 -0.38
CA ARG A 136 -4.28 7.78 -0.64
C ARG A 136 -3.24 7.79 0.48
N ASP A 137 -2.45 6.73 0.56
CA ASP A 137 -1.35 6.60 1.51
C ASP A 137 -1.82 6.88 2.95
N MET A 138 -2.94 6.24 3.35
CA MET A 138 -3.42 6.18 4.73
C MET A 138 -2.65 5.04 5.41
N ASN A 139 -1.59 5.37 6.14
CA ASN A 139 -0.66 4.41 6.70
C ASN A 139 -0.94 4.17 8.18
N TYR A 140 -1.21 2.93 8.56
CA TYR A 140 -1.49 2.53 9.93
C TYR A 140 -0.46 1.48 10.36
N ASP A 141 0.44 1.87 11.25
CA ASP A 141 1.46 1.03 11.84
C ASP A 141 1.15 0.86 13.32
N ASN A 142 0.74 -0.34 13.73
CA ASN A 142 0.37 -0.63 15.11
C ASN A 142 -0.75 0.31 15.67
N LEU A 143 -1.79 0.56 14.85
CA LEU A 143 -2.99 1.31 15.25
C LEU A 143 -4.05 0.35 15.78
N PHE A 144 -4.43 0.50 17.03
CA PHE A 144 -5.54 -0.24 17.65
C PHE A 144 -6.74 0.67 17.89
N ILE A 145 -7.93 0.22 17.51
CA ILE A 145 -9.19 0.87 17.84
C ILE A 145 -10.12 -0.15 18.49
N ASN A 146 -10.57 0.11 19.70
CA ASN A 146 -11.38 -0.82 20.51
C ASN A 146 -10.74 -2.22 20.62
N GLY A 147 -9.42 -2.29 20.77
CA GLY A 147 -8.66 -3.53 20.86
C GLY A 147 -8.43 -4.27 19.54
N SER A 148 -8.98 -3.80 18.42
CA SER A 148 -8.78 -4.38 17.10
C SER A 148 -7.69 -3.65 16.34
N LEU A 149 -6.74 -4.39 15.73
CA LEU A 149 -5.73 -3.83 14.84
C LEU A 149 -6.41 -3.28 13.59
N ILE A 150 -6.17 -2.01 13.28
CA ILE A 150 -6.66 -1.36 12.08
C ILE A 150 -5.57 -1.44 11.02
N LEU A 151 -5.92 -2.04 9.90
CA LEU A 151 -5.08 -2.07 8.71
C LEU A 151 -5.46 -0.93 7.78
N ALA A 152 -4.48 -0.34 7.13
CA ALA A 152 -4.74 0.58 6.02
C ALA A 152 -5.57 -0.15 4.95
N GLU A 153 -6.44 0.56 4.25
CA GLU A 153 -7.05 -0.02 3.05
C GLU A 153 -5.93 -0.49 2.12
N ALA A 154 -6.02 -1.75 1.71
CA ALA A 154 -5.06 -2.29 0.77
C ALA A 154 -5.02 -1.38 -0.48
N PRO A 155 -3.84 -0.95 -0.95
CA PRO A 155 -3.73 -0.07 -2.11
C PRO A 155 -4.29 -0.72 -3.38
N PHE A 156 -4.59 -2.02 -3.31
CA PHE A 156 -5.18 -2.83 -4.36
C PHE A 156 -6.52 -3.42 -3.91
N LYS A 157 -7.44 -3.52 -4.84
CA LYS A 157 -8.79 -4.05 -4.63
C LYS A 157 -8.79 -5.54 -4.20
N ASN A 158 -7.75 -6.27 -4.59
CA ASN A 158 -7.62 -7.71 -4.35
C ASN A 158 -6.29 -8.02 -3.65
N TYR A 159 -6.32 -8.95 -2.70
CA TYR A 159 -5.12 -9.39 -1.98
C TYR A 159 -4.03 -9.98 -2.90
N SER A 160 -4.43 -10.67 -3.97
CA SER A 160 -3.49 -11.23 -4.96
C SER A 160 -2.70 -10.15 -5.69
N GLU A 161 -3.36 -9.08 -6.14
CA GLU A 161 -2.67 -7.92 -6.73
C GLU A 161 -1.73 -7.27 -5.71
N TRP A 162 -2.21 -7.05 -4.49
CA TRP A 162 -1.38 -6.48 -3.42
C TRP A 162 -0.14 -7.32 -3.12
N MET A 163 -0.29 -8.65 -3.02
CA MET A 163 0.84 -9.55 -2.79
C MET A 163 1.85 -9.49 -3.93
N VAL A 164 1.40 -9.52 -5.19
CA VAL A 164 2.26 -9.44 -6.36
C VAL A 164 3.03 -8.12 -6.40
N HIS A 165 2.36 -6.99 -6.22
CA HIS A 165 3.02 -5.68 -6.20
C HIS A 165 3.99 -5.52 -5.02
N SER A 166 3.66 -6.10 -3.85
CA SER A 166 4.56 -6.11 -2.70
C SER A 166 5.82 -6.92 -3.00
N GLU A 167 5.70 -8.04 -3.73
CA GLU A 167 6.85 -8.83 -4.14
C GLU A 167 7.69 -8.12 -5.19
N MET A 168 7.06 -7.52 -6.21
CA MET A 168 7.75 -6.70 -7.22
C MET A 168 8.51 -5.52 -6.60
N GLN A 169 7.95 -4.90 -5.56
CA GLN A 169 8.62 -3.81 -4.84
C GLN A 169 9.83 -4.30 -4.02
N ARG A 170 9.71 -5.46 -3.36
CA ARG A 170 10.82 -6.07 -2.61
C ARG A 170 11.93 -6.59 -3.52
N ASN A 171 11.55 -7.17 -4.65
CA ASN A 171 12.44 -7.78 -5.63
C ASN A 171 12.18 -7.17 -7.02
N PRO A 172 12.73 -5.98 -7.32
CA PRO A 172 12.52 -5.32 -8.62
C PRO A 172 13.06 -6.13 -9.82
N ASP A 173 13.93 -7.10 -9.57
CA ASP A 173 14.41 -8.08 -10.57
C ASP A 173 13.79 -9.45 -10.30
N PRO A 174 12.94 -9.99 -11.20
CA PRO A 174 12.28 -11.29 -11.01
C PRO A 174 13.25 -12.47 -10.90
N CYS A 175 14.50 -12.29 -11.29
CA CYS A 175 15.54 -13.32 -11.13
C CYS A 175 16.05 -13.42 -9.67
N MET A 176 15.70 -12.47 -8.81
CA MET A 176 16.16 -12.36 -7.42
C MET A 176 15.09 -12.74 -6.40
N ILE A 177 13.94 -13.23 -6.84
CA ILE A 177 12.87 -13.75 -5.97
C ILE A 177 13.41 -14.84 -5.03
N ASP A 178 12.73 -15.09 -3.92
CA ASP A 178 13.08 -16.11 -2.91
C ASP A 178 14.42 -15.80 -2.21
N PHE A 179 14.61 -14.54 -1.80
CA PHE A 179 15.81 -14.06 -1.08
C PHE A 179 17.13 -14.38 -1.79
N ALA A 180 17.10 -14.52 -3.11
CA ALA A 180 18.27 -14.89 -3.91
C ALA A 180 19.32 -13.77 -3.90
N LYS A 181 20.60 -14.15 -3.76
CA LYS A 181 21.74 -13.22 -3.86
C LYS A 181 22.32 -13.14 -5.29
N LYS A 182 21.82 -13.98 -6.20
CA LYS A 182 22.18 -14.05 -7.61
C LYS A 182 20.99 -14.62 -8.38
N PRO A 183 20.90 -14.42 -9.71
CA PRO A 183 19.83 -14.97 -10.52
C PRO A 183 19.61 -16.45 -10.26
N LYS A 184 18.38 -16.86 -9.96
CA LYS A 184 18.02 -18.18 -9.48
C LYS A 184 17.03 -18.86 -10.43
N TRP A 185 17.34 -20.12 -10.77
CA TRP A 185 16.42 -21.03 -11.46
C TRP A 185 16.06 -22.17 -10.51
N GLY A 186 14.78 -22.44 -10.29
CA GLY A 186 14.36 -23.51 -9.39
C GLY A 186 12.89 -23.49 -9.02
N TYR A 187 12.50 -24.43 -8.17
CA TYR A 187 11.12 -24.75 -7.81
C TYR A 187 10.32 -23.55 -7.28
N VAL A 188 10.83 -22.87 -6.26
CA VAL A 188 10.13 -21.75 -5.59
C VAL A 188 9.86 -20.62 -6.58
N VAL A 189 10.90 -20.19 -7.32
CA VAL A 189 10.78 -19.14 -8.33
C VAL A 189 9.74 -19.51 -9.39
N GLY A 190 9.71 -20.79 -9.82
CA GLY A 190 8.73 -21.25 -10.79
C GLY A 190 7.28 -21.18 -10.29
N ILE A 191 7.04 -21.41 -9.00
CA ILE A 191 5.71 -21.28 -8.39
C ILE A 191 5.30 -19.81 -8.29
N GLU A 192 6.19 -18.97 -7.77
CA GLU A 192 5.92 -17.55 -7.56
C GLU A 192 5.59 -16.83 -8.86
N LEU A 193 6.44 -17.01 -9.90
CA LEU A 193 6.20 -16.41 -11.21
C LEU A 193 4.90 -16.91 -11.87
N GLU A 194 4.56 -18.19 -11.68
CA GLU A 194 3.30 -18.72 -12.19
C GLU A 194 2.08 -18.10 -11.46
N SER A 195 2.17 -17.93 -10.16
CA SER A 195 1.10 -17.28 -9.37
C SER A 195 0.92 -15.80 -9.75
N MET A 196 2.02 -15.10 -10.03
CA MET A 196 1.98 -13.73 -10.56
C MET A 196 1.34 -13.69 -11.96
N LEU A 197 1.64 -14.68 -12.82
CA LEU A 197 1.01 -14.80 -14.13
C LEU A 197 -0.49 -15.05 -14.03
N ASP A 198 -0.94 -15.86 -13.06
CA ASP A 198 -2.37 -16.04 -12.78
C ASP A 198 -3.04 -14.73 -12.36
N THR A 199 -2.37 -13.93 -11.55
CA THR A 199 -2.84 -12.60 -11.15
C THR A 199 -2.94 -11.66 -12.36
N TYR A 200 -1.94 -11.62 -13.24
CA TYR A 200 -2.03 -10.87 -14.50
C TYR A 200 -3.20 -11.31 -15.36
N LEU A 201 -3.40 -12.62 -15.52
CA LEU A 201 -4.50 -13.15 -16.34
C LEU A 201 -5.88 -12.78 -15.79
N ALA A 202 -6.00 -12.67 -14.46
CA ALA A 202 -7.25 -12.30 -13.80
C ALA A 202 -7.53 -10.80 -13.89
N TYR A 203 -6.54 -9.93 -13.72
CA TYR A 203 -6.74 -8.49 -13.56
C TYR A 203 -6.20 -7.62 -14.69
N LYS A 204 -5.34 -8.18 -15.55
CA LYS A 204 -4.76 -7.50 -16.73
C LYS A 204 -3.92 -6.26 -16.38
N ASP A 205 -3.22 -6.29 -15.26
CA ASP A 205 -2.28 -5.24 -14.89
C ASP A 205 -0.97 -5.39 -15.71
N GLU A 206 -0.75 -4.47 -16.63
CA GLU A 206 0.40 -4.49 -17.55
C GLU A 206 1.75 -4.39 -16.83
N SER A 207 1.81 -3.81 -15.64
CA SER A 207 3.06 -3.74 -14.87
C SER A 207 3.52 -5.13 -14.41
N ILE A 208 2.59 -6.04 -14.14
CA ILE A 208 2.89 -7.42 -13.76
C ILE A 208 3.49 -8.19 -14.95
N ILE A 209 2.90 -8.08 -16.14
CA ILE A 209 3.42 -8.82 -17.29
C ILE A 209 4.77 -8.28 -17.76
N ASP A 210 5.01 -6.98 -17.67
CA ASP A 210 6.29 -6.37 -18.00
C ASP A 210 7.40 -6.81 -17.03
N TYR A 211 7.06 -7.00 -15.76
CA TYR A 211 7.96 -7.61 -14.78
C TYR A 211 8.25 -9.08 -15.13
N LEU A 212 7.22 -9.86 -15.41
CA LEU A 212 7.34 -11.29 -15.70
C LEU A 212 8.18 -11.57 -16.96
N LYS A 213 8.05 -10.80 -18.03
CA LYS A 213 8.85 -10.94 -19.27
C LYS A 213 10.35 -10.84 -19.03
N GLN A 214 10.79 -10.16 -17.98
CA GLN A 214 12.23 -10.01 -17.70
C GLN A 214 12.89 -11.33 -17.28
N TYR A 215 12.14 -12.25 -16.64
CA TYR A 215 12.72 -13.51 -16.16
C TYR A 215 13.24 -14.39 -17.32
N PRO A 216 12.43 -14.81 -18.32
CA PRO A 216 12.93 -15.56 -19.44
C PRO A 216 13.96 -14.79 -20.27
N ALA A 217 13.82 -13.45 -20.37
CA ALA A 217 14.79 -12.62 -21.08
C ALA A 217 16.19 -12.67 -20.48
N LYS A 218 16.32 -12.76 -19.15
CA LYS A 218 17.61 -12.83 -18.44
C LYS A 218 18.11 -14.24 -18.22
N MET A 219 17.21 -15.21 -18.02
CA MET A 219 17.57 -16.58 -17.64
C MET A 219 17.80 -17.52 -18.82
N ILE A 220 17.31 -17.20 -20.02
CA ILE A 220 17.38 -18.06 -21.21
C ILE A 220 18.10 -17.31 -22.32
N ASP A 221 19.23 -17.87 -22.80
CA ASP A 221 19.97 -17.30 -23.90
C ASP A 221 19.36 -17.63 -25.27
N GLU A 222 19.84 -17.04 -26.35
CA GLU A 222 19.35 -17.24 -27.72
C GLU A 222 19.50 -18.70 -28.25
N LYS A 223 20.37 -19.50 -27.61
CA LYS A 223 20.53 -20.91 -27.89
C LYS A 223 19.56 -21.79 -27.12
N GLY A 224 18.84 -21.23 -26.12
CA GLY A 224 17.96 -21.95 -25.24
C GLY A 224 18.64 -22.53 -23.99
N ASN A 225 19.89 -22.12 -23.71
CA ASN A 225 20.55 -22.53 -22.48
C ASN A 225 19.95 -21.73 -21.30
N ILE A 226 19.80 -22.41 -20.19
CA ILE A 226 19.16 -21.85 -18.99
C ILE A 226 20.21 -21.59 -17.92
N THR A 227 20.33 -20.37 -17.44
CA THR A 227 21.26 -20.02 -16.37
C THR A 227 20.93 -20.75 -15.07
N GLY A 228 21.93 -21.47 -14.53
CA GLY A 228 21.78 -22.22 -13.28
C GLY A 228 21.09 -23.59 -13.41
N TYR A 229 20.73 -24.02 -14.62
CA TYR A 229 20.18 -25.33 -14.90
C TYR A 229 21.26 -26.25 -15.46
N LYS A 230 21.27 -27.51 -14.98
CA LYS A 230 22.13 -28.60 -15.52
C LYS A 230 21.27 -29.82 -15.78
N TYR A 231 21.24 -30.26 -17.00
CA TYR A 231 20.46 -31.40 -17.44
C TYR A 231 20.85 -32.69 -16.69
N GLU A 232 22.16 -32.89 -16.50
CA GLU A 232 22.76 -34.10 -15.93
C GLU A 232 22.45 -34.29 -14.44
N ASP A 233 22.02 -33.26 -13.76
CA ASP A 233 21.64 -33.31 -12.33
C ASP A 233 20.33 -34.09 -12.12
N PHE A 234 19.52 -34.25 -13.17
CA PHE A 234 18.18 -34.86 -13.11
C PHE A 234 17.34 -34.39 -11.91
N ASN A 235 17.52 -33.15 -11.52
CA ASN A 235 16.79 -32.54 -10.41
C ASN A 235 15.41 -32.08 -10.88
N LEU A 236 14.34 -32.70 -10.34
CA LEU A 236 12.95 -32.37 -10.68
C LEU A 236 12.55 -30.95 -10.30
N ASP A 237 13.11 -30.42 -9.20
CA ASP A 237 12.85 -29.03 -8.78
C ASP A 237 13.24 -28.01 -9.86
N ASN A 238 14.27 -28.33 -10.64
CA ASN A 238 14.73 -27.49 -11.73
C ASN A 238 13.83 -27.58 -12.98
N THR A 239 12.86 -28.50 -13.02
CA THR A 239 11.88 -28.57 -14.11
C THR A 239 10.63 -27.73 -13.81
N ARG A 240 10.39 -27.32 -12.56
CA ARG A 240 9.18 -26.58 -12.15
C ARG A 240 8.99 -25.25 -12.90
N PRO A 241 10.02 -24.44 -13.17
CA PRO A 241 9.86 -23.22 -13.96
C PRO A 241 9.41 -23.46 -15.41
N ALA A 242 9.58 -24.68 -15.96
CA ALA A 242 9.12 -25.00 -17.32
C ALA A 242 7.64 -24.70 -17.53
N ARG A 243 6.80 -24.92 -16.51
CA ARG A 243 5.37 -24.66 -16.60
C ARG A 243 5.07 -23.15 -16.76
N TYR A 244 5.77 -22.32 -16.02
CA TYR A 244 5.70 -20.87 -16.19
C TYR A 244 6.22 -20.46 -17.60
N ILE A 245 7.39 -20.95 -18.03
CA ILE A 245 7.95 -20.62 -19.35
C ILE A 245 7.02 -21.08 -20.47
N LEU A 246 6.39 -22.25 -20.38
CA LEU A 246 5.41 -22.73 -21.35
C LEU A 246 4.21 -21.79 -21.47
N ARG A 247 3.65 -21.38 -20.33
CA ARG A 247 2.50 -20.45 -20.29
C ARG A 247 2.87 -19.08 -20.85
N MET A 248 4.05 -18.56 -20.51
CA MET A 248 4.57 -17.30 -21.06
C MET A 248 4.78 -17.41 -22.56
N ASN A 249 5.34 -18.52 -23.05
CA ASN A 249 5.58 -18.73 -24.47
C ASN A 249 4.29 -18.90 -25.28
N ASN A 250 3.22 -19.41 -24.68
CA ASN A 250 1.89 -19.45 -25.31
C ASN A 250 1.28 -18.04 -25.49
N LEU A 251 1.59 -17.12 -24.59
CA LEU A 251 1.11 -15.72 -24.66
C LEU A 251 2.04 -14.85 -25.51
N PHE A 252 3.34 -15.07 -25.40
CA PHE A 252 4.42 -14.31 -26.03
C PHE A 252 5.46 -15.27 -26.61
N PRO A 253 5.26 -15.79 -27.84
CA PRO A 253 6.13 -16.80 -28.42
C PRO A 253 7.56 -16.28 -28.69
N GLU A 254 8.56 -17.01 -28.19
CA GLU A 254 9.98 -16.75 -28.44
C GLU A 254 10.73 -18.06 -28.73
N LYS A 255 11.52 -18.09 -29.81
CA LYS A 255 12.26 -19.29 -30.23
C LYS A 255 13.23 -19.81 -29.17
N LYS A 256 13.83 -18.94 -28.35
CA LYS A 256 14.73 -19.35 -27.27
C LYS A 256 13.98 -20.11 -26.16
N ASN A 257 12.76 -19.69 -25.83
CA ASN A 257 11.93 -20.36 -24.86
C ASN A 257 11.51 -21.76 -25.34
N GLU A 258 11.18 -21.92 -26.62
CA GLU A 258 10.87 -23.21 -27.20
C GLU A 258 12.07 -24.19 -27.13
N LYS A 259 13.29 -23.71 -27.36
CA LYS A 259 14.50 -24.52 -27.24
C LYS A 259 14.75 -24.96 -25.80
N ALA A 260 14.60 -24.03 -24.83
CA ALA A 260 14.75 -24.33 -23.42
C ALA A 260 13.69 -25.35 -22.93
N LEU A 261 12.44 -25.20 -23.37
CA LEU A 261 11.36 -26.13 -23.06
C LEU A 261 11.65 -27.53 -23.59
N LYS A 262 12.19 -27.67 -24.81
CA LYS A 262 12.59 -28.98 -25.36
C LYS A 262 13.63 -29.69 -24.48
N THR A 263 14.58 -28.96 -23.92
CA THR A 263 15.59 -29.51 -23.01
C THR A 263 14.95 -29.97 -21.70
N LEU A 264 14.04 -29.16 -21.11
CA LEU A 264 13.34 -29.50 -19.88
C LEU A 264 12.39 -30.69 -20.05
N PHE A 265 11.66 -30.77 -21.14
CA PHE A 265 10.81 -31.94 -21.48
C PHE A 265 11.63 -33.21 -21.70
N LYS A 266 12.79 -33.11 -22.37
CA LYS A 266 13.69 -34.26 -22.54
C LYS A 266 14.23 -34.78 -21.21
N GLN A 267 14.46 -33.91 -20.21
CA GLN A 267 14.80 -34.36 -18.86
C GLN A 267 13.65 -35.15 -18.24
N LEU A 268 12.41 -34.65 -18.31
CA LEU A 268 11.24 -35.34 -17.75
C LEU A 268 11.01 -36.72 -18.38
N GLU A 269 11.22 -36.86 -19.69
CA GLU A 269 11.11 -38.15 -20.39
C GLU A 269 12.18 -39.16 -19.94
N LYS A 270 13.38 -38.68 -19.66
CA LYS A 270 14.54 -39.50 -19.29
C LYS A 270 14.78 -39.54 -17.77
N GLN A 271 13.90 -38.95 -16.95
CA GLN A 271 14.04 -38.94 -15.51
C GLN A 271 14.13 -40.36 -14.98
N PRO A 272 15.16 -40.72 -14.20
CA PRO A 272 15.25 -42.02 -13.57
C PRO A 272 14.00 -42.27 -12.71
N ARG A 273 13.41 -43.46 -12.84
CA ARG A 273 12.32 -43.90 -11.99
C ARG A 273 12.95 -44.76 -10.90
N THR A 274 12.83 -44.32 -9.66
CA THR A 274 13.22 -45.11 -8.47
C THR A 274 12.15 -46.11 -8.14
#